data_e5e444da1cfc63117f2a21a2ebb30ebd
#
_entry.id   e5e444da1cfc63117f2a21a2ebb30ebd
#
_cell.length_a   1.000
_cell.length_b   1.000
_cell.length_c   1.000
_cell.angle_alpha   90.00
_cell.angle_beta   90.00
_cell.angle_gamma   90.00
#
_symmetry.space_group_name_H-M   'P 1'
#
loop_
_entity.id
_entity.type
_entity.pdbx_description
1 polymer ?
#
loop_
_entity_poly.entity_id
_entity_poly.type
_entity_poly.pdbx_seq_one_letter_code
_entity_poly.pdbx_strand_id
1 'polypeptide(L)'
;MKFKLLTFIAVLAASAAALTAFNSCNAQEKKENIMPNDKKVLIAYYSLSGNTKDVAEAIRSKTGGDIFRIETVQSYPEEYRATTAQAKREINEGFRPELKGKIDNIAQYDIIFIGSPNWWGTIAPAVSSFLADYDLKGKTVIPFITHGGGGVQNTITDLTAQCNGCSVKQNGWVGYGSRTLGVSGWLEDIGFKK
;
A
#
# COMPACT_ATOMS: atom_id res chain seq x y z
N MET A 1 3.92 77.89 -48.63
CA MET A 1 5.18 77.82 -49.40
C MET A 1 5.98 76.59 -48.88
N LYS A 2 6.32 75.78 -49.86
CA LYS A 2 7.27 74.63 -49.80
C LYS A 2 6.82 73.33 -49.13
N PHE A 3 6.39 72.45 -49.98
CA PHE A 3 6.55 70.98 -50.15
C PHE A 3 7.86 70.40 -49.62
N LYS A 4 7.74 69.20 -49.07
CA LYS A 4 8.61 68.03 -49.30
C LYS A 4 7.92 66.85 -48.61
N LEU A 5 7.29 66.00 -49.29
CA LEU A 5 7.64 64.86 -50.16
C LEU A 5 8.47 63.78 -49.49
N LEU A 6 7.80 62.65 -49.38
CA LEU A 6 8.23 61.25 -49.43
C LEU A 6 9.20 60.72 -48.35
N THR A 7 8.90 59.62 -47.72
CA THR A 7 9.20 58.31 -48.34
C THR A 7 8.41 57.17 -47.60
N PHE A 8 7.73 56.35 -48.43
CA PHE A 8 7.21 55.06 -48.02
C PHE A 8 8.37 54.10 -47.82
N ILE A 9 8.47 53.49 -46.64
CA ILE A 9 9.22 52.26 -46.48
C ILE A 9 8.25 51.25 -45.92
N ALA A 10 7.84 50.33 -46.81
CA ALA A 10 7.12 49.11 -46.44
C ALA A 10 8.09 48.16 -45.71
N VAL A 11 7.92 48.00 -44.45
CA VAL A 11 8.59 46.91 -43.71
C VAL A 11 7.63 45.75 -43.65
N LEU A 12 7.94 44.72 -44.41
CA LEU A 12 7.32 43.40 -44.35
C LEU A 12 7.68 42.77 -42.99
N ALA A 13 6.77 42.81 -42.04
CA ALA A 13 6.92 42.02 -40.81
C ALA A 13 6.50 40.57 -41.10
N ALA A 14 7.50 39.73 -41.28
CA ALA A 14 7.30 38.29 -41.31
C ALA A 14 6.83 37.82 -39.91
N SER A 15 5.57 37.46 -39.82
CA SER A 15 5.00 36.81 -38.65
C SER A 15 5.55 35.38 -38.55
N ALA A 16 6.61 35.20 -37.77
CA ALA A 16 7.05 33.89 -37.34
C ALA A 16 6.02 33.34 -36.33
N ALA A 17 5.12 32.49 -36.81
CA ALA A 17 4.28 31.68 -35.97
C ALA A 17 5.17 30.67 -35.21
N ALA A 18 5.51 31.00 -33.98
CA ALA A 18 6.11 30.01 -33.05
C ALA A 18 5.04 28.97 -32.70
N LEU A 19 5.03 27.86 -33.41
CA LEU A 19 4.36 26.64 -32.94
C LEU A 19 5.08 26.18 -31.67
N THR A 20 4.54 26.55 -30.52
CA THR A 20 4.88 25.88 -29.29
C THR A 20 4.27 24.48 -29.36
N ALA A 21 5.09 23.50 -29.70
CA ALA A 21 4.77 22.10 -29.52
C ALA A 21 4.56 21.86 -28.02
N PHE A 22 3.31 21.77 -27.62
CA PHE A 22 2.95 21.17 -26.33
C PHE A 22 3.41 19.69 -26.37
N ASN A 23 4.61 19.46 -25.88
CA ASN A 23 5.05 18.11 -25.52
C ASN A 23 4.15 17.66 -24.38
N SER A 24 3.03 16.98 -24.71
CA SER A 24 2.32 16.15 -23.77
C SER A 24 3.33 15.12 -23.25
N CYS A 25 3.91 15.37 -22.09
CA CYS A 25 4.50 14.33 -21.30
C CYS A 25 3.39 13.34 -20.96
N ASN A 26 3.21 12.36 -21.82
CA ASN A 26 2.55 11.12 -21.50
C ASN A 26 3.45 10.45 -20.43
N ALA A 27 3.20 10.79 -19.18
CA ALA A 27 3.67 9.98 -18.05
C ALA A 27 2.91 8.65 -18.13
N GLN A 28 3.35 7.79 -19.03
CA GLN A 28 3.03 6.38 -18.96
C GLN A 28 3.65 5.91 -17.65
N GLU A 29 2.80 5.78 -16.62
CA GLU A 29 3.18 5.01 -15.43
C GLU A 29 3.74 3.68 -15.92
N LYS A 30 5.06 3.57 -15.85
CA LYS A 30 5.75 2.33 -16.14
C LYS A 30 5.23 1.34 -15.12
N LYS A 31 4.33 0.42 -15.52
CA LYS A 31 3.93 -0.72 -14.70
C LYS A 31 5.22 -1.45 -14.30
N GLU A 32 5.68 -1.14 -13.11
CA GLU A 32 6.89 -1.73 -12.56
C GLU A 32 6.57 -3.20 -12.27
N ASN A 33 7.10 -4.06 -13.07
CA ASN A 33 6.93 -5.50 -12.93
C ASN A 33 7.66 -5.93 -11.65
N ILE A 34 6.92 -6.17 -10.57
CA ILE A 34 7.47 -6.43 -9.23
C ILE A 34 8.10 -7.82 -9.15
N MET A 35 7.87 -8.69 -10.13
CA MET A 35 8.34 -10.08 -10.11
C MET A 35 9.46 -10.38 -11.10
N PRO A 36 10.67 -10.57 -10.60
CA PRO A 36 11.54 -11.63 -11.08
C PRO A 36 11.23 -12.94 -10.32
N ASN A 37 11.37 -14.07 -10.98
CA ASN A 37 11.14 -15.43 -10.45
C ASN A 37 11.93 -15.79 -9.17
N ASP A 38 12.82 -14.93 -8.70
CA ASP A 38 13.77 -15.20 -7.61
C ASP A 38 13.46 -14.47 -6.30
N LYS A 39 12.40 -13.63 -6.24
CA LYS A 39 12.08 -12.88 -5.02
C LYS A 39 11.30 -13.72 -4.03
N LYS A 40 11.81 -13.78 -2.79
CA LYS A 40 11.09 -14.43 -1.69
C LYS A 40 9.97 -13.56 -1.15
N VAL A 41 8.80 -14.15 -1.00
CA VAL A 41 7.56 -13.50 -0.57
C VAL A 41 7.16 -14.00 0.80
N LEU A 42 6.83 -13.07 1.70
CA LEU A 42 6.17 -13.32 2.98
C LEU A 42 4.77 -12.70 2.96
N ILE A 43 3.80 -13.40 3.53
CA ILE A 43 2.45 -12.89 3.80
C ILE A 43 2.25 -12.84 5.32
N ALA A 44 2.48 -11.68 5.92
CA ALA A 44 2.26 -11.45 7.35
C ALA A 44 0.89 -10.80 7.55
N TYR A 45 0.07 -11.33 8.45
CA TYR A 45 -1.27 -10.79 8.66
C TYR A 45 -1.78 -10.97 10.09
N TYR A 46 -2.55 -9.99 10.55
CA TYR A 46 -3.39 -10.11 11.73
C TYR A 46 -4.85 -10.31 11.31
N SER A 47 -5.55 -11.22 11.98
CA SER A 47 -6.97 -11.49 11.74
C SER A 47 -7.66 -11.97 13.02
N LEU A 48 -8.66 -11.21 13.48
CA LEU A 48 -9.47 -11.58 14.65
C LEU A 48 -10.55 -12.59 14.27
N SER A 49 -11.36 -12.27 13.26
CA SER A 49 -12.55 -13.03 12.85
C SER A 49 -12.35 -13.94 11.63
N GLY A 50 -11.12 -14.04 11.10
CA GLY A 50 -10.82 -14.85 9.92
C GLY A 50 -10.83 -14.05 8.60
N ASN A 51 -11.44 -12.87 8.53
CA ASN A 51 -11.57 -12.12 7.27
C ASN A 51 -10.23 -11.86 6.57
N THR A 52 -9.26 -11.31 7.30
CA THR A 52 -7.92 -11.02 6.75
C THR A 52 -7.16 -12.31 6.44
N LYS A 53 -7.40 -13.38 7.20
CA LYS A 53 -6.83 -14.71 6.94
C LYS A 53 -7.25 -15.23 5.57
N ASP A 54 -8.53 -15.17 5.22
CA ASP A 54 -9.03 -15.69 3.94
C ASP A 54 -8.37 -14.97 2.75
N VAL A 55 -8.16 -13.66 2.87
CA VAL A 55 -7.41 -12.89 1.87
C VAL A 55 -5.92 -13.30 1.82
N ALA A 56 -5.29 -13.50 2.98
CA ALA A 56 -3.90 -13.95 3.06
C ALA A 56 -3.71 -15.32 2.37
N GLU A 57 -4.62 -16.25 2.58
CA GLU A 57 -4.57 -17.56 1.91
C GLU A 57 -4.81 -17.47 0.40
N ALA A 58 -5.67 -16.55 -0.05
CA ALA A 58 -5.86 -16.29 -1.47
C ALA A 58 -4.57 -15.71 -2.11
N ILE A 59 -3.89 -14.79 -1.43
CA ILE A 59 -2.59 -14.27 -1.87
C ILE A 59 -1.55 -15.39 -1.91
N ARG A 60 -1.45 -16.20 -0.85
CA ARG A 60 -0.54 -17.34 -0.77
C ARG A 60 -0.72 -18.31 -1.94
N SER A 61 -1.96 -18.68 -2.24
CA SER A 61 -2.27 -19.63 -3.31
C SER A 61 -1.79 -19.17 -4.69
N LYS A 62 -1.69 -17.85 -4.90
CA LYS A 62 -1.24 -17.25 -6.15
C LYS A 62 0.25 -16.96 -6.20
N THR A 63 0.83 -16.58 -5.07
CA THR A 63 2.24 -16.16 -4.98
C THR A 63 3.19 -17.29 -4.58
N GLY A 64 2.68 -18.33 -3.90
CA GLY A 64 3.50 -19.39 -3.30
C GLY A 64 4.33 -18.92 -2.10
N GLY A 65 4.08 -17.70 -1.59
CA GLY A 65 4.83 -17.13 -0.48
C GLY A 65 4.60 -17.85 0.85
N ASP A 66 5.54 -17.65 1.77
CA ASP A 66 5.42 -18.11 3.14
C ASP A 66 4.36 -17.30 3.88
N ILE A 67 3.63 -17.93 4.80
CA ILE A 67 2.58 -17.27 5.56
C ILE A 67 2.94 -17.16 7.04
N PHE A 68 2.72 -15.99 7.63
CA PHE A 68 2.91 -15.73 9.05
C PHE A 68 1.68 -15.04 9.64
N ARG A 69 1.01 -15.73 10.56
CA ARG A 69 -0.08 -15.13 11.32
C ARG A 69 0.49 -14.34 12.49
N ILE A 70 0.21 -13.04 12.50
CA ILE A 70 0.51 -12.18 13.64
C ILE A 70 -0.50 -12.46 14.73
N GLU A 71 -0.03 -12.88 15.90
CA GLU A 71 -0.86 -13.17 17.06
C GLU A 71 -0.31 -12.43 18.28
N THR A 72 -1.21 -11.92 19.12
CA THR A 72 -0.85 -11.27 20.38
C THR A 72 -0.76 -12.29 21.51
N VAL A 73 0.16 -12.09 22.46
CA VAL A 73 0.28 -12.94 23.66
C VAL A 73 -1.03 -12.92 24.44
N GLN A 74 -1.59 -11.75 24.65
CA GLN A 74 -2.94 -11.61 25.21
C GLN A 74 -3.94 -11.50 24.07
N SER A 75 -4.87 -12.45 23.99
CA SER A 75 -5.94 -12.41 23.00
C SER A 75 -6.93 -11.28 23.30
N TYR A 76 -7.48 -10.67 22.26
CA TYR A 76 -8.59 -9.75 22.43
C TYR A 76 -9.83 -10.48 22.95
N PRO A 77 -10.71 -9.78 23.68
CA PRO A 77 -11.97 -10.36 24.15
C PRO A 77 -12.81 -10.92 23.00
N GLU A 78 -13.61 -11.96 23.26
CA GLU A 78 -14.55 -12.48 22.26
C GLU A 78 -15.74 -11.54 22.04
N GLU A 79 -16.13 -10.80 23.09
CA GLU A 79 -17.25 -9.88 23.01
C GLU A 79 -16.87 -8.64 22.17
N TYR A 80 -17.67 -8.33 21.14
CA TYR A 80 -17.39 -7.29 20.15
C TYR A 80 -17.15 -5.91 20.76
N ARG A 81 -18.00 -5.49 21.72
CA ARG A 81 -17.88 -4.17 22.34
C ARG A 81 -16.60 -4.06 23.19
N ALA A 82 -16.26 -5.10 23.91
CA ALA A 82 -15.04 -5.15 24.71
C ALA A 82 -13.81 -5.08 23.80
N THR A 83 -13.78 -5.85 22.72
CA THR A 83 -12.71 -5.81 21.70
C THR A 83 -12.57 -4.42 21.08
N THR A 84 -13.68 -3.83 20.63
CA THR A 84 -13.63 -2.50 19.99
C THR A 84 -13.20 -1.40 20.96
N ALA A 85 -13.63 -1.48 22.23
CA ALA A 85 -13.22 -0.52 23.26
C ALA A 85 -11.73 -0.67 23.61
N GLN A 86 -11.23 -1.89 23.75
CA GLN A 86 -9.80 -2.14 23.96
C GLN A 86 -8.97 -1.64 22.79
N ALA A 87 -9.32 -2.01 21.57
CA ALA A 87 -8.61 -1.59 20.36
C ALA A 87 -8.56 -0.06 20.25
N LYS A 88 -9.66 0.65 20.57
CA LYS A 88 -9.70 2.10 20.56
C LYS A 88 -8.72 2.73 21.57
N ARG A 89 -8.66 2.18 22.78
CA ARG A 89 -7.69 2.65 23.79
C ARG A 89 -6.26 2.43 23.32
N GLU A 90 -5.94 1.22 22.86
CA GLU A 90 -4.61 0.86 22.38
C GLU A 90 -4.14 1.76 21.22
N ILE A 91 -5.03 2.05 20.26
CA ILE A 91 -4.73 2.95 19.15
C ILE A 91 -4.47 4.37 19.65
N ASN A 92 -5.31 4.89 20.55
CA ASN A 92 -5.17 6.25 21.07
C ASN A 92 -3.89 6.43 21.91
N GLU A 93 -3.45 5.36 22.59
CA GLU A 93 -2.26 5.35 23.44
C GLU A 93 -1.00 4.96 22.65
N GLY A 94 -1.13 4.59 21.39
CA GLY A 94 -0.02 4.04 20.58
C GLY A 94 0.53 2.74 21.16
N PHE A 95 -0.30 2.00 21.90
CA PHE A 95 0.08 0.73 22.52
C PHE A 95 0.36 -0.34 21.47
N ARG A 96 1.43 -1.08 21.67
CA ARG A 96 1.87 -2.19 20.83
C ARG A 96 1.84 -3.47 21.63
N PRO A 97 0.82 -4.34 21.42
CA PRO A 97 0.73 -5.60 22.15
C PRO A 97 1.91 -6.52 21.83
N GLU A 98 2.38 -7.24 22.83
CA GLU A 98 3.40 -8.28 22.67
C GLU A 98 2.92 -9.36 21.71
N LEU A 99 3.78 -9.79 20.79
CA LEU A 99 3.44 -10.81 19.79
C LEU A 99 3.88 -12.20 20.22
N LYS A 100 3.06 -13.20 19.86
CA LYS A 100 3.44 -14.62 19.91
C LYS A 100 4.31 -14.96 18.70
N GLY A 101 5.34 -15.73 18.94
CA GLY A 101 6.19 -16.25 17.88
C GLY A 101 6.99 -15.16 17.15
N LYS A 102 7.98 -15.61 16.42
CA LYS A 102 8.89 -14.74 15.66
C LYS A 102 9.22 -15.38 14.31
N ILE A 103 9.55 -14.55 13.34
CA ILE A 103 10.14 -14.97 12.08
C ILE A 103 11.65 -14.99 12.29
N ASP A 104 12.28 -16.15 12.21
CA ASP A 104 13.72 -16.31 12.51
C ASP A 104 14.61 -15.48 11.59
N ASN A 105 14.25 -15.39 10.32
CA ASN A 105 15.02 -14.65 9.32
C ASN A 105 14.12 -13.83 8.39
N ILE A 106 13.69 -12.65 8.85
CA ILE A 106 12.92 -11.71 8.02
C ILE A 106 13.76 -11.17 6.85
N ALA A 107 15.09 -11.16 6.98
CA ALA A 107 15.99 -10.61 5.98
C ALA A 107 15.93 -11.36 4.65
N GLN A 108 15.55 -12.64 4.66
CA GLN A 108 15.47 -13.45 3.44
C GLN A 108 14.36 -13.05 2.47
N TYR A 109 13.36 -12.27 2.92
CA TYR A 109 12.24 -11.85 2.10
C TYR A 109 12.49 -10.49 1.44
N ASP A 110 12.14 -10.39 0.17
CA ASP A 110 12.23 -9.16 -0.62
C ASP A 110 10.90 -8.41 -0.62
N ILE A 111 9.80 -9.18 -0.65
CA ILE A 111 8.43 -8.67 -0.72
C ILE A 111 7.65 -9.19 0.48
N ILE A 112 7.00 -8.28 1.19
CA ILE A 112 6.19 -8.60 2.35
C ILE A 112 4.78 -8.05 2.14
N PHE A 113 3.82 -8.94 1.97
CA PHE A 113 2.42 -8.58 2.09
C PHE A 113 2.08 -8.38 3.56
N ILE A 114 1.46 -7.25 3.91
CA ILE A 114 1.02 -6.99 5.28
C ILE A 114 -0.49 -6.81 5.32
N GLY A 115 -1.15 -7.75 6.00
CA GLY A 115 -2.61 -7.80 6.17
C GLY A 115 -3.08 -7.24 7.49
N SER A 116 -4.04 -6.31 7.43
CA SER A 116 -4.68 -5.76 8.61
C SER A 116 -6.20 -5.62 8.40
N PRO A 117 -7.02 -5.90 9.42
CA PRO A 117 -8.35 -5.32 9.44
C PRO A 117 -8.24 -3.81 9.67
N ASN A 118 -9.18 -3.04 9.09
CA ASN A 118 -9.34 -1.64 9.44
C ASN A 118 -10.02 -1.55 10.82
N TRP A 119 -9.30 -1.10 11.82
CA TRP A 119 -9.78 -0.85 13.16
C TRP A 119 -9.74 0.66 13.45
N TRP A 120 -10.90 1.25 13.63
CA TRP A 120 -11.04 2.69 13.93
C TRP A 120 -10.34 3.61 12.92
N GLY A 121 -10.30 3.22 11.66
CA GLY A 121 -9.71 4.01 10.58
C GLY A 121 -8.22 3.77 10.34
N THR A 122 -7.57 2.91 11.13
CA THR A 122 -6.15 2.61 11.04
C THR A 122 -5.88 1.10 11.04
N ILE A 123 -4.61 0.70 11.01
CA ILE A 123 -4.17 -0.70 11.16
C ILE A 123 -4.37 -1.21 12.59
N ALA A 124 -4.59 -2.50 12.75
CA ALA A 124 -4.70 -3.12 14.07
C ALA A 124 -3.39 -2.98 14.86
N PRO A 125 -3.44 -2.74 16.21
CA PRO A 125 -2.24 -2.59 17.05
C PRO A 125 -1.23 -3.72 16.94
N ALA A 126 -1.67 -4.96 16.75
CA ALA A 126 -0.78 -6.09 16.49
C ALA A 126 0.06 -5.94 15.22
N VAL A 127 -0.46 -5.28 14.18
CA VAL A 127 0.31 -4.96 12.97
C VAL A 127 1.32 -3.86 13.24
N SER A 128 0.99 -2.87 14.09
CA SER A 128 1.93 -1.85 14.54
C SER A 128 3.09 -2.48 15.35
N SER A 129 2.80 -3.50 16.17
CA SER A 129 3.85 -4.27 16.86
C SER A 129 4.77 -4.98 15.85
N PHE A 130 4.20 -5.65 14.85
CA PHE A 130 4.97 -6.32 13.81
C PHE A 130 5.92 -5.35 13.07
N LEU A 131 5.42 -4.17 12.69
CA LEU A 131 6.25 -3.15 12.03
C LEU A 131 7.37 -2.61 12.93
N ALA A 132 7.20 -2.63 14.25
CA ALA A 132 8.20 -2.21 15.20
C ALA A 132 9.24 -3.30 15.52
N ASP A 133 8.83 -4.57 15.50
CA ASP A 133 9.67 -5.70 15.90
C ASP A 133 10.64 -6.15 14.80
N TYR A 134 10.36 -5.79 13.53
CA TYR A 134 11.16 -6.24 12.39
C TYR A 134 11.78 -5.08 11.60
N ASP A 135 13.04 -5.24 11.24
CA ASP A 135 13.70 -4.35 10.26
C ASP A 135 13.27 -4.70 8.84
N LEU A 136 12.41 -3.85 8.28
CA LEU A 136 11.91 -3.97 6.92
C LEU A 136 12.62 -3.06 5.92
N LYS A 137 13.75 -2.47 6.32
CA LYS A 137 14.52 -1.55 5.47
C LYS A 137 14.88 -2.19 4.12
N GLY A 138 14.62 -1.44 3.05
CA GLY A 138 14.90 -1.87 1.68
C GLY A 138 13.92 -2.91 1.11
N LYS A 139 12.94 -3.38 1.89
CA LYS A 139 11.93 -4.33 1.42
C LYS A 139 10.75 -3.63 0.76
N THR A 140 10.10 -4.34 -0.17
CA THR A 140 8.83 -3.90 -0.73
C THR A 140 7.68 -4.41 0.14
N VAL A 141 6.90 -3.50 0.69
CA VAL A 141 5.71 -3.84 1.50
C VAL A 141 4.45 -3.59 0.68
N ILE A 142 3.56 -4.58 0.63
CA ILE A 142 2.31 -4.53 -0.12
C ILE A 142 1.15 -4.72 0.86
N PRO A 143 0.38 -3.66 1.16
CA PRO A 143 -0.73 -3.77 2.11
C PRO A 143 -1.93 -4.51 1.51
N PHE A 144 -2.64 -5.28 2.36
CA PHE A 144 -3.99 -5.74 2.07
C PHE A 144 -4.89 -5.55 3.29
N ILE A 145 -6.00 -4.86 3.07
CA ILE A 145 -6.86 -4.35 4.13
C ILE A 145 -8.25 -4.94 4.03
N THR A 146 -8.76 -5.48 5.12
CA THR A 146 -10.15 -5.89 5.24
C THR A 146 -10.93 -4.91 6.11
N HIS A 147 -12.20 -4.69 5.81
CA HIS A 147 -13.04 -3.77 6.58
C HIS A 147 -14.48 -4.26 6.70
N GLY A 148 -15.20 -3.77 7.71
CA GLY A 148 -16.61 -4.05 7.94
C GLY A 148 -17.59 -2.98 7.40
N GLY A 149 -17.15 -2.15 6.43
CA GLY A 149 -17.93 -1.07 5.84
C GLY A 149 -17.24 0.29 5.81
N GLY A 150 -16.16 0.49 6.60
CA GLY A 150 -15.44 1.76 6.68
C GLY A 150 -14.48 2.05 5.51
N GLY A 151 -14.22 1.08 4.63
CA GLY A 151 -13.23 1.25 3.56
C GLY A 151 -11.79 1.25 4.07
N VAL A 152 -10.88 1.83 3.29
CA VAL A 152 -9.43 1.88 3.58
C VAL A 152 -9.08 2.90 4.65
N GLN A 153 -9.75 4.05 4.67
CA GLN A 153 -9.45 5.20 5.53
C GLN A 153 -7.94 5.50 5.59
N ASN A 154 -7.33 5.57 6.79
CA ASN A 154 -5.91 5.90 6.95
C ASN A 154 -5.00 4.66 7.03
N THR A 155 -5.53 3.44 6.88
CA THR A 155 -4.78 2.20 7.14
C THR A 155 -3.46 2.12 6.35
N ILE A 156 -3.47 2.43 5.05
CA ILE A 156 -2.25 2.38 4.22
C ILE A 156 -1.30 3.54 4.58
N THR A 157 -1.82 4.72 4.85
CA THR A 157 -1.04 5.88 5.27
C THR A 157 -0.33 5.62 6.60
N ASP A 158 -1.06 5.09 7.58
CA ASP A 158 -0.52 4.81 8.91
C ASP A 158 0.48 3.64 8.88
N LEU A 159 0.21 2.62 8.04
CA LEU A 159 1.17 1.55 7.78
C LEU A 159 2.46 2.12 7.17
N THR A 160 2.33 3.01 6.19
CA THR A 160 3.47 3.66 5.55
C THR A 160 4.28 4.49 6.55
N ALA A 161 3.62 5.26 7.40
CA ALA A 161 4.27 6.08 8.42
C ALA A 161 5.04 5.25 9.46
N GLN A 162 4.57 4.01 9.74
CA GLN A 162 5.22 3.12 10.71
C GLN A 162 6.26 2.18 10.07
N CYS A 163 6.29 2.06 8.75
CA CYS A 163 7.24 1.19 8.04
C CYS A 163 8.55 1.91 7.75
N ASN A 164 9.47 1.90 8.71
CA ASN A 164 10.72 2.64 8.60
C ASN A 164 11.66 2.04 7.54
N GLY A 165 11.98 2.86 6.52
CA GLY A 165 12.94 2.51 5.47
C GLY A 165 12.48 1.45 4.46
N CYS A 166 11.24 1.00 4.52
CA CYS A 166 10.63 0.14 3.51
C CYS A 166 9.97 0.94 2.37
N SER A 167 9.67 0.29 1.26
CA SER A 167 8.90 0.84 0.14
C SER A 167 7.47 0.31 0.20
N VAL A 168 6.51 1.11 0.67
CA VAL A 168 5.11 0.70 0.75
C VAL A 168 4.37 1.03 -0.54
N LYS A 169 3.77 0.01 -1.16
CA LYS A 169 2.92 0.19 -2.35
C LYS A 169 1.58 0.79 -1.95
N GLN A 170 1.21 1.90 -2.58
CA GLN A 170 -0.02 2.62 -2.24
C GLN A 170 -1.28 1.98 -2.84
N ASN A 171 -1.13 1.14 -3.88
CA ASN A 171 -2.19 0.39 -4.54
C ASN A 171 -2.44 -0.98 -3.87
N GLY A 172 -2.45 -1.02 -2.55
CA GLY A 172 -2.79 -2.20 -1.77
C GLY A 172 -4.21 -2.71 -2.05
N TRP A 173 -4.45 -3.99 -1.76
CA TRP A 173 -5.81 -4.55 -1.88
C TRP A 173 -6.69 -4.10 -0.71
N VAL A 174 -7.96 -3.78 -1.01
CA VAL A 174 -8.96 -3.39 0.00
C VAL A 174 -10.26 -4.11 -0.28
N GLY A 175 -10.81 -4.81 0.72
CA GLY A 175 -12.04 -5.56 0.55
C GLY A 175 -12.93 -5.66 1.80
N TYR A 176 -14.22 -5.88 1.55
CA TYR A 176 -15.23 -6.01 2.60
C TYR A 176 -15.29 -7.44 3.16
N GLY A 177 -15.15 -7.59 4.48
CA GLY A 177 -15.23 -8.89 5.16
C GLY A 177 -14.18 -9.87 4.64
N SER A 178 -14.57 -11.12 4.44
CA SER A 178 -13.72 -12.20 3.93
C SER A 178 -13.74 -12.33 2.40
N ARG A 179 -14.28 -11.36 1.69
CA ARG A 179 -14.38 -11.42 0.22
C ARG A 179 -13.02 -11.37 -0.41
N THR A 180 -12.68 -12.41 -1.16
CA THR A 180 -11.43 -12.51 -1.93
C THR A 180 -11.60 -12.15 -3.41
N LEU A 181 -12.80 -11.71 -3.78
CA LEU A 181 -13.10 -11.30 -5.15
C LEU A 181 -12.16 -10.17 -5.60
N GLY A 182 -11.53 -10.35 -6.74
CA GLY A 182 -10.58 -9.38 -7.28
C GLY A 182 -9.13 -9.52 -6.80
N VAL A 183 -8.84 -10.34 -5.78
CA VAL A 183 -7.45 -10.57 -5.30
C VAL A 183 -6.55 -11.06 -6.43
N SER A 184 -7.01 -12.01 -7.24
CA SER A 184 -6.22 -12.54 -8.37
C SER A 184 -5.92 -11.47 -9.40
N GLY A 185 -6.92 -10.69 -9.84
CA GLY A 185 -6.72 -9.62 -10.81
C GLY A 185 -5.80 -8.51 -10.27
N TRP A 186 -6.00 -8.14 -9.00
CA TRP A 186 -5.10 -7.18 -8.34
C TRP A 186 -3.65 -7.69 -8.30
N LEU A 187 -3.42 -8.96 -7.97
CA LEU A 187 -2.08 -9.56 -7.98
C LEU A 187 -1.45 -9.52 -9.39
N GLU A 188 -2.23 -9.80 -10.43
CA GLU A 188 -1.77 -9.69 -11.82
C GLU A 188 -1.42 -8.25 -12.20
N ASP A 189 -2.21 -7.27 -11.74
CA ASP A 189 -1.98 -5.85 -11.98
C ASP A 189 -0.70 -5.33 -11.32
N ILE A 190 -0.35 -5.88 -10.15
CA ILE A 190 0.89 -5.55 -9.45
C ILE A 190 2.07 -6.46 -9.82
N GLY A 191 1.92 -7.32 -10.83
CA GLY A 191 3.01 -8.08 -11.44
C GLY A 191 3.15 -9.53 -11.02
N PHE A 192 2.24 -10.08 -10.18
CA PHE A 192 2.22 -11.51 -9.83
C PHE A 192 1.45 -12.31 -10.88
N LYS A 193 2.07 -12.55 -12.01
CA LYS A 193 1.53 -13.40 -13.07
C LYS A 193 2.01 -14.84 -12.88
N LYS A 194 1.09 -15.81 -12.98
CA LYS A 194 1.47 -17.22 -13.16
C LYS A 194 1.85 -17.45 -14.59
#